data_c7b391247ed902f714870b01cc5dd80b
#
_entry.id   c7b391247ed902f714870b01cc5dd80b
#
_cell.length_a   1.000
_cell.length_b   1.000
_cell.length_c   1.000
_cell.angle_alpha   90.00
_cell.angle_beta   90.00
_cell.angle_gamma   90.00
#
_symmetry.space_group_name_H-M   'P 1'
#
loop_
_entity.id
_entity.type
_entity.pdbx_description
1 polymer ?
#
loop_
_entity_poly.entity_id
_entity_poly.type
_entity_poly.pdbx_seq_one_letter_code
_entity_poly.pdbx_strand_id
1 'polypeptide(L)' 'MAIIDIKVPDIGDFKDVAVIELLVKPGDTIAPEQSLITVESDKASMEIPSSHGGVLQALTVAVGDKVSKGTPIARVEVAA' A
#
# COMPACT_ATOMS: atom_id res chain seq x y z
N MET A 1 -12.56 16.63 4.86
CA MET A 1 -11.45 15.73 4.59
C MET A 1 -11.57 14.49 5.44
N ALA A 2 -11.18 13.36 4.91
CA ALA A 2 -11.27 12.10 5.61
C ALA A 2 -9.97 11.35 5.48
N ILE A 3 -9.63 10.56 6.50
CA ILE A 3 -8.47 9.70 6.45
C ILE A 3 -8.97 8.28 6.24
N ILE A 4 -8.45 7.63 5.20
CA ILE A 4 -8.82 6.25 4.90
C ILE A 4 -7.60 5.36 4.98
N ASP A 5 -7.83 4.10 5.31
CA ASP A 5 -6.78 3.09 5.30
C ASP A 5 -6.73 2.46 3.91
N ILE A 6 -5.54 2.43 3.34
CA ILE A 6 -5.31 1.70 2.10
C ILE A 6 -4.91 0.29 2.50
N LYS A 7 -5.65 -0.69 2.00
CA LYS A 7 -5.44 -2.09 2.33
C LYS A 7 -4.95 -2.84 1.11
N VAL A 8 -4.29 -3.96 1.37
CA VAL A 8 -3.87 -4.84 0.29
C VAL A 8 -5.11 -5.39 -0.40
N PRO A 9 -5.24 -5.19 -1.73
CA PRO A 9 -6.39 -5.72 -2.46
C PRO A 9 -6.28 -7.22 -2.62
N ASP A 10 -7.29 -7.81 -3.27
CA ASP A 10 -7.23 -9.22 -3.61
C ASP A 10 -6.12 -9.43 -4.64
N ILE A 11 -5.06 -10.09 -4.23
CA ILE A 11 -3.91 -10.35 -5.07
C ILE A 11 -3.87 -11.81 -5.56
N GLY A 12 -5.03 -12.45 -5.56
CA GLY A 12 -5.16 -13.80 -6.10
C GLY A 12 -4.63 -14.84 -5.15
N ASP A 13 -3.80 -15.74 -5.67
CA ASP A 13 -3.25 -16.84 -4.89
C ASP A 13 -2.12 -16.42 -3.96
N PHE A 14 -1.73 -15.15 -3.99
CA PHE A 14 -0.65 -14.68 -3.14
C PHE A 14 -1.17 -14.45 -1.73
N LYS A 15 -0.52 -15.11 -0.78
CA LYS A 15 -0.74 -14.89 0.64
C LYS A 15 0.53 -14.27 1.18
N ASP A 16 0.60 -13.81 2.33
CA ASP A 16 1.83 -13.38 3.03
C ASP A 16 2.96 -12.96 2.10
N VAL A 17 2.78 -11.83 1.43
CA VAL A 17 3.84 -11.27 0.58
C VAL A 17 4.69 -10.33 1.42
N ALA A 18 5.98 -10.29 1.11
CA ALA A 18 6.92 -9.44 1.84
C ALA A 18 7.05 -8.08 1.16
N VAL A 19 7.04 -7.03 1.95
CA VAL A 19 7.29 -5.68 1.44
C VAL A 19 8.79 -5.56 1.19
N ILE A 20 9.17 -5.31 -0.06
CA ILE A 20 10.57 -5.20 -0.43
C ILE A 20 10.99 -3.77 -0.73
N GLU A 21 10.03 -2.90 -0.99
CA GLU A 21 10.34 -1.50 -1.27
C GLU A 21 9.13 -0.63 -0.96
N LEU A 22 9.41 0.55 -0.43
CA LEU A 22 8.39 1.58 -0.23
C LEU A 22 8.62 2.63 -1.31
N LEU A 23 7.59 2.86 -2.13
CA LEU A 23 7.68 3.77 -3.27
C LEU A 23 7.28 5.19 -2.91
N VAL A 24 6.68 5.38 -1.75
CA VAL A 24 6.21 6.68 -1.27
C VAL A 24 6.56 6.82 0.21
N LYS A 25 6.40 8.03 0.71
CA LYS A 25 6.67 8.32 2.11
C LYS A 25 5.61 9.30 2.63
N PRO A 26 5.44 9.40 3.96
CA PRO A 26 4.49 10.34 4.55
C PRO A 26 4.72 11.74 4.02
N GLY A 27 3.63 12.41 3.68
CA GLY A 27 3.67 13.74 3.10
C GLY A 27 3.60 13.77 1.58
N ASP A 28 3.80 12.64 0.93
CA ASP A 28 3.70 12.58 -0.53
C ASP A 28 2.26 12.70 -0.97
N THR A 29 2.06 13.34 -2.12
CA THR A 29 0.75 13.38 -2.76
C THR A 29 0.58 12.10 -3.58
N ILE A 30 -0.51 11.40 -3.33
CA ILE A 30 -0.80 10.11 -3.96
C ILE A 30 -1.92 10.29 -4.96
N ALA A 31 -1.72 9.81 -6.18
CA ALA A 31 -2.77 9.74 -7.18
C ALA A 31 -3.50 8.41 -7.09
N PRO A 32 -4.76 8.32 -7.53
CA PRO A 32 -5.44 7.04 -7.60
C PRO A 32 -4.64 6.07 -8.47
N GLU A 33 -4.54 4.83 -8.02
CA GLU A 33 -3.82 3.76 -8.71
C GLU A 33 -2.30 3.94 -8.72
N GLN A 34 -1.79 4.94 -8.03
CA GLN A 34 -0.35 5.08 -7.88
C GLN A 34 0.18 3.95 -6.99
N SER A 35 1.27 3.33 -7.42
CA SER A 35 1.89 2.25 -6.64
C SER A 35 2.48 2.82 -5.36
N LEU A 36 2.15 2.20 -4.23
CA LEU A 36 2.60 2.64 -2.91
C LEU A 36 3.78 1.82 -2.41
N ILE A 37 3.72 0.52 -2.60
CA ILE A 37 4.76 -0.39 -2.12
C ILE A 37 4.95 -1.48 -3.17
N THR A 38 6.13 -2.09 -3.12
CA THR A 38 6.42 -3.28 -3.91
C THR A 38 6.50 -4.46 -2.96
N VAL A 39 5.83 -5.53 -3.30
CA VAL A 39 5.82 -6.76 -2.49
C VAL A 39 6.32 -7.92 -3.34
N GLU A 40 6.84 -8.94 -2.67
CA GLU A 40 7.36 -10.11 -3.34
C GLU A 40 6.79 -11.37 -2.70
N SER A 41 6.42 -12.32 -3.56
CA SER A 41 6.00 -13.65 -3.14
C SER A 41 6.99 -14.68 -3.67
N ASP A 42 6.75 -15.94 -3.35
CA ASP A 42 7.60 -17.03 -3.86
C ASP A 42 7.60 -17.12 -5.38
N LYS A 43 6.57 -16.57 -6.02
CA LYS A 43 6.39 -16.70 -7.47
C LYS A 43 6.74 -15.45 -8.24
N ALA A 44 6.50 -14.28 -7.68
CA ALA A 44 6.65 -13.03 -8.41
C ALA A 44 6.65 -11.83 -7.48
N SER A 45 7.08 -10.70 -8.00
CA SER A 45 6.93 -9.43 -7.31
C SER A 45 5.79 -8.65 -7.95
N MET A 46 5.18 -7.75 -7.18
CA MET A 46 4.10 -6.92 -7.67
C MET A 46 4.06 -5.62 -6.89
N GLU A 47 3.39 -4.65 -7.46
CA GLU A 47 3.19 -3.37 -6.80
C GLU A 47 1.76 -3.28 -6.29
N ILE A 48 1.60 -2.69 -5.13
CA ILE A 48 0.27 -2.49 -4.53
C ILE A 48 -0.12 -1.04 -4.79
N PRO A 49 -1.17 -0.81 -5.57
CA PRO A 49 -1.60 0.54 -5.89
C PRO A 49 -2.50 1.11 -4.80
N SER A 50 -2.59 2.43 -4.78
CA SER A 50 -3.53 3.11 -3.91
C SER A 50 -4.93 3.03 -4.53
N SER A 51 -5.92 2.78 -3.71
CA SER A 51 -7.31 2.80 -4.17
C SER A 51 -7.88 4.22 -4.23
N HIS A 52 -7.20 5.18 -3.62
CA HIS A 52 -7.68 6.56 -3.55
C HIS A 52 -6.52 7.53 -3.70
N GLY A 53 -6.81 8.72 -4.24
CA GLY A 53 -5.85 9.80 -4.26
C GLY A 53 -5.96 10.65 -3.02
N GLY A 54 -4.87 11.29 -2.63
CA GLY A 54 -4.83 12.15 -1.47
C GLY A 54 -3.41 12.38 -1.02
N VAL A 55 -3.25 12.77 0.24
CA VAL A 55 -1.92 12.97 0.82
C VAL A 55 -1.63 11.82 1.78
N LEU A 56 -0.50 11.19 1.59
CA LEU A 56 -0.10 10.07 2.44
C LEU A 56 0.20 10.59 3.85
N GLN A 57 -0.55 10.11 4.83
CA GLN A 57 -0.37 10.51 6.22
C GLN A 57 0.65 9.62 6.92
N ALA A 58 0.58 8.32 6.68
CA ALA A 58 1.45 7.37 7.34
C ALA A 58 1.51 6.07 6.55
N LEU A 59 2.63 5.38 6.69
CA LEU A 59 2.76 4.01 6.24
C LEU A 59 2.73 3.12 7.48
N THR A 60 1.89 2.10 7.46
CA THR A 60 1.73 1.19 8.58
C THR A 60 2.62 -0.04 8.45
N VAL A 61 3.37 -0.13 7.36
CA VAL A 61 4.28 -1.25 7.10
C VAL A 61 5.66 -0.71 6.75
N ALA A 62 6.65 -1.57 6.84
CA ALA A 62 8.04 -1.23 6.50
C ALA A 62 8.62 -2.34 5.64
N VAL A 63 9.77 -2.05 5.03
CA VAL A 63 10.50 -3.06 4.26
C VAL A 63 10.81 -4.24 5.17
N GLY A 64 10.49 -5.43 4.70
CA GLY A 64 10.65 -6.66 5.46
C GLY A 64 9.39 -7.15 6.15
N ASP A 65 8.37 -6.31 6.25
CA ASP A 65 7.10 -6.73 6.83
C ASP A 65 6.36 -7.63 5.84
N LYS A 66 5.57 -8.54 6.39
CA LYS A 66 4.71 -9.39 5.57
C LYS A 66 3.29 -8.89 5.64
N VAL A 67 2.64 -8.87 4.50
CA VAL A 67 1.26 -8.41 4.40
C VAL A 67 0.44 -9.43 3.63
N SER A 68 -0.86 -9.38 3.83
CA SER A 68 -1.78 -10.26 3.12
C SER A 68 -3.01 -9.44 2.74
N LYS A 69 -3.92 -10.06 2.00
CA LYS A 69 -5.16 -9.42 1.60
C LYS A 69 -5.87 -8.81 2.81
N GLY A 70 -6.21 -7.54 2.69
CA GLY A 70 -6.91 -6.81 3.74
C GLY A 70 -6.03 -6.17 4.79
N THR A 71 -4.71 -6.39 4.73
CA THR A 71 -3.79 -5.76 5.68
C THR A 71 -3.68 -4.27 5.38
N PRO A 72 -3.92 -3.37 6.35
CA PRO A 72 -3.71 -1.95 6.13
C PRO A 72 -2.23 -1.67 5.89
N ILE A 73 -1.93 -0.90 4.85
CA ILE A 73 -0.55 -0.59 4.50
C ILE A 73 -0.25 0.89 4.58
N ALA A 74 -1.26 1.74 4.51
CA ALA A 74 -1.05 3.17 4.52
C ALA A 74 -2.31 3.90 4.96
N ARG A 75 -2.14 5.13 5.39
CA ARG A 75 -3.25 6.03 5.67
C ARG A 75 -3.12 7.22 4.74
N VAL A 76 -4.20 7.53 4.05
CA VAL A 76 -4.24 8.62 3.08
C VAL A 76 -5.36 9.58 3.46
N GLU A 77 -5.04 10.87 3.48
CA GLU A 77 -6.04 11.89 3.70
C GLU A 77 -6.62 12.27 2.33
N VAL A 78 -7.91 12.07 2.19
CA VAL A 78 -8.60 12.37 0.93
C VAL A 78 -9.46 13.62 1.12
N ALA A 79 -9.57 14.40 0.05
CA ALA A 79 -10.47 15.56 0.06
C ALA A 79 -11.91 15.05 0.01
N ALA A 80 -12.72 15.60 0.87
CA ALA A 80 -14.14 15.24 0.89
C ALA A 80 -14.89 15.92 -0.24
#